data_6531ef042c4543737be1c5e8eff33de3
#
_entry.id   6531ef042c4543737be1c5e8eff33de3
#
_cell.length_a   1.000
_cell.length_b   1.000
_cell.length_c   1.000
_cell.angle_alpha   90.00
_cell.angle_beta   90.00
_cell.angle_gamma   90.00
#
_symmetry.space_group_name_H-M   'P 1'
#
loop_
_entity.id
_entity.type
_entity.pdbx_description
1 polymer ?
#
loop_
_entity_poly.entity_id
_entity_poly.type
_entity_poly.pdbx_seq_one_letter_code
_entity_poly.pdbx_strand_id
1 'polypeptide(L)'
;MKKRIYFLMMVLVSLLILGCDGNFGIKTLYCTYFVINDVPENSELKLFCKSEKIGISSLIECEDVSKNEKIVTWAKENKFIANESFRLFYIPSIPDIEDRNNINIYFQAKTNDELYEGNLFIKSLQEDSNCYLFKEPVTLKTEDNKKLDAIFGYEFWRTI
;
A
#
# COMPACT_ATOMS: atom_id res chain seq x y z
N MET A 1 37.40 -8.57 -47.74
CA MET A 1 36.34 -9.24 -46.94
C MET A 1 36.46 -8.99 -45.43
N LYS A 2 37.62 -9.13 -44.81
CA LYS A 2 37.78 -8.95 -43.34
C LYS A 2 37.35 -7.57 -42.82
N LYS A 3 37.67 -6.46 -43.52
CA LYS A 3 37.28 -5.10 -43.08
C LYS A 3 35.73 -4.88 -43.06
N ARG A 4 34.95 -5.52 -43.90
CA ARG A 4 33.50 -5.42 -43.92
C ARG A 4 32.85 -6.17 -42.77
N ILE A 5 33.46 -7.26 -42.31
CA ILE A 5 32.97 -8.05 -41.20
C ILE A 5 33.16 -7.26 -39.87
N TYR A 6 34.32 -6.59 -39.71
CA TYR A 6 34.57 -5.74 -38.54
C TYR A 6 33.62 -4.54 -38.47
N PHE A 7 33.30 -3.93 -39.60
CA PHE A 7 32.35 -2.82 -39.65
C PHE A 7 30.95 -3.29 -39.30
N LEU A 8 30.52 -4.45 -39.80
CA LEU A 8 29.21 -5.04 -39.45
C LEU A 8 29.14 -5.40 -37.95
N MET A 9 30.19 -5.97 -37.38
CA MET A 9 30.27 -6.26 -35.96
C MET A 9 30.22 -4.99 -35.10
N MET A 10 30.93 -3.93 -35.49
CA MET A 10 30.87 -2.64 -34.77
C MET A 10 29.48 -2.03 -34.79
N VAL A 11 28.78 -2.08 -35.93
CA VAL A 11 27.39 -1.59 -36.03
C VAL A 11 26.44 -2.45 -35.19
N LEU A 12 26.64 -3.77 -35.16
CA LEU A 12 25.81 -4.67 -34.32
C LEU A 12 26.02 -4.41 -32.82
N VAL A 13 27.26 -4.19 -32.40
CA VAL A 13 27.59 -3.86 -30.99
C VAL A 13 27.05 -2.49 -30.62
N SER A 14 27.12 -1.49 -31.49
CA SER A 14 26.55 -0.17 -31.23
C SER A 14 25.00 -0.21 -31.19
N LEU A 15 24.34 -1.05 -31.98
CA LEU A 15 22.89 -1.27 -31.91
C LEU A 15 22.49 -2.00 -30.63
N LEU A 16 23.31 -2.93 -30.12
CA LEU A 16 23.09 -3.59 -28.85
C LEU A 16 23.27 -2.62 -27.67
N ILE A 17 24.18 -1.67 -27.76
CA ILE A 17 24.40 -0.64 -26.73
C ILE A 17 23.29 0.42 -26.77
N LEU A 18 22.79 0.78 -27.93
CA LEU A 18 21.67 1.72 -28.11
C LEU A 18 20.30 1.09 -27.79
N GLY A 19 20.19 -0.25 -27.85
CA GLY A 19 18.97 -0.99 -27.44
C GLY A 19 18.91 -1.29 -25.96
N CYS A 20 19.97 -1.03 -25.20
CA CYS A 20 19.94 -0.95 -23.74
C CYS A 20 19.59 0.50 -23.31
N ASP A 21 18.46 1.02 -23.76
CA ASP A 21 17.68 1.92 -22.92
C ASP A 21 17.14 1.11 -21.74
N GLY A 22 18.09 0.58 -20.97
CA GLY A 22 17.87 0.19 -19.60
C GLY A 22 17.55 1.46 -18.84
N ASN A 23 16.32 1.93 -18.94
CA ASN A 23 15.64 2.53 -17.84
C ASN A 23 15.63 1.45 -16.75
N PHE A 24 16.76 1.27 -16.10
CA PHE A 24 16.82 0.78 -14.72
C PHE A 24 16.15 1.86 -13.88
N GLY A 25 14.86 2.09 -14.20
CA GLY A 25 14.04 3.00 -13.46
C GLY A 25 13.95 2.43 -12.08
N ILE A 26 14.36 3.23 -11.12
CA ILE A 26 14.12 2.99 -9.71
C ILE A 26 12.64 2.63 -9.60
N LYS A 27 12.33 1.33 -9.48
CA LYS A 27 10.97 0.88 -9.24
C LYS A 27 10.69 1.11 -7.77
N THR A 28 9.89 2.11 -7.51
CA THR A 28 9.33 2.37 -6.20
C THR A 28 7.99 1.64 -6.12
N LEU A 29 7.85 0.74 -5.17
CA LEU A 29 6.60 0.05 -4.87
C LEU A 29 6.07 0.57 -3.54
N TYR A 30 4.84 1.03 -3.54
CA TYR A 30 4.12 1.42 -2.33
C TYR A 30 2.97 0.45 -2.10
N CYS A 31 2.89 -0.08 -0.90
CA CYS A 31 1.77 -0.91 -0.49
C CYS A 31 1.16 -0.35 0.79
N THR A 32 -0.13 -0.18 0.79
CA THR A 32 -0.89 0.30 1.94
C THR A 32 -1.92 -0.73 2.35
N TYR A 33 -1.89 -1.07 3.63
CA TYR A 33 -2.79 -2.05 4.20
C TYR A 33 -3.51 -1.50 5.43
N PHE A 34 -4.71 -2.02 5.66
CA PHE A 34 -5.49 -1.70 6.83
C PHE A 34 -6.01 -3.00 7.44
N VAL A 35 -5.61 -3.28 8.66
CA VAL A 35 -5.99 -4.50 9.37
C VAL A 35 -6.96 -4.15 10.49
N ILE A 36 -8.11 -4.78 10.46
CA ILE A 36 -9.08 -4.73 11.55
C ILE A 36 -9.00 -6.05 12.29
N ASN A 37 -8.67 -6.00 13.58
CA ASN A 37 -8.62 -7.15 14.45
C ASN A 37 -9.98 -7.39 15.16
N ASP A 38 -10.17 -8.59 15.70
CA ASP A 38 -11.36 -8.97 16.46
C ASP A 38 -12.69 -8.89 15.69
N VAL A 39 -12.61 -9.13 14.38
CA VAL A 39 -13.80 -9.17 13.52
C VAL A 39 -14.40 -10.57 13.53
N PRO A 40 -15.70 -10.75 13.84
CA PRO A 40 -16.34 -12.06 13.75
C PRO A 40 -16.23 -12.66 12.34
N GLU A 41 -15.87 -13.96 12.24
CA GLU A 41 -15.60 -14.63 10.95
C GLU A 41 -16.72 -14.51 9.92
N ASN A 42 -17.98 -14.46 10.38
CA ASN A 42 -19.16 -14.42 9.51
C ASN A 42 -19.74 -13.01 9.32
N SER A 43 -19.05 -11.95 9.82
CA SER A 43 -19.53 -10.60 9.61
C SER A 43 -19.15 -10.10 8.22
N GLU A 44 -20.11 -9.56 7.49
CA GLU A 44 -19.84 -8.79 6.29
C GLU A 44 -19.25 -7.44 6.74
N LEU A 45 -18.01 -7.19 6.36
CA LEU A 45 -17.31 -5.94 6.66
C LEU A 45 -16.73 -5.36 5.39
N LYS A 46 -17.06 -4.11 5.11
CA LYS A 46 -16.51 -3.33 4.00
C LYS A 46 -15.76 -2.14 4.53
N LEU A 47 -14.58 -1.88 3.98
CA LEU A 47 -13.78 -0.70 4.31
C LEU A 47 -13.79 0.27 3.15
N PHE A 48 -13.96 1.53 3.45
CA PHE A 48 -13.85 2.65 2.50
C PHE A 48 -12.81 3.63 3.02
N CYS A 49 -12.14 4.31 2.09
CA CYS A 49 -11.22 5.38 2.47
C CYS A 49 -11.32 6.58 1.53
N LYS A 50 -10.91 7.75 2.05
CA LYS A 50 -10.80 8.99 1.31
C LYS A 50 -9.59 9.78 1.81
N SER A 51 -8.80 10.33 0.88
CA SER A 51 -7.73 11.26 1.22
C SER A 51 -7.32 12.06 -0.03
N GLU A 52 -7.50 13.34 0.01
CA GLU A 52 -7.11 14.24 -1.10
C GLU A 52 -5.60 14.26 -1.32
N LYS A 53 -4.83 14.18 -0.23
CA LYS A 53 -3.35 14.18 -0.27
C LYS A 53 -2.76 12.98 -1.00
N ILE A 54 -3.43 11.83 -0.98
CA ILE A 54 -3.02 10.65 -1.72
C ILE A 54 -3.84 10.43 -3.00
N GLY A 55 -4.52 11.49 -3.47
CA GLY A 55 -5.26 11.50 -4.74
C GLY A 55 -6.59 10.73 -4.72
N ILE A 56 -7.08 10.31 -3.56
CA ILE A 56 -8.39 9.68 -3.39
C ILE A 56 -9.40 10.78 -2.99
N SER A 57 -9.90 11.50 -3.97
CA SER A 57 -10.82 12.65 -3.74
C SER A 57 -12.24 12.25 -3.34
N SER A 58 -12.66 11.02 -3.64
CA SER A 58 -13.96 10.46 -3.27
C SER A 58 -13.79 9.25 -2.38
N LEU A 59 -14.84 8.87 -1.66
CA LEU A 59 -14.85 7.65 -0.85
C LEU A 59 -14.81 6.43 -1.78
N ILE A 60 -13.76 5.61 -1.65
CA ILE A 60 -13.56 4.39 -2.44
C ILE A 60 -13.58 3.16 -1.56
N GLU A 61 -14.09 2.05 -2.08
CA GLU A 61 -14.06 0.74 -1.40
C GLU A 61 -12.64 0.15 -1.49
N CYS A 62 -12.11 -0.30 -0.35
CA CYS A 62 -10.83 -0.99 -0.27
C CYS A 62 -11.02 -2.48 -0.56
N GLU A 63 -10.04 -3.09 -1.20
CA GLU A 63 -10.09 -4.51 -1.55
C GLU A 63 -9.84 -5.39 -0.30
N ASP A 64 -10.76 -6.32 0.00
CA ASP A 64 -10.53 -7.34 1.04
C ASP A 64 -9.58 -8.42 0.51
N VAL A 65 -8.39 -8.46 1.07
CA VAL A 65 -7.32 -9.40 0.73
C VAL A 65 -7.07 -10.44 1.84
N SER A 66 -7.99 -10.60 2.77
CA SER A 66 -7.90 -11.54 3.90
C SER A 66 -7.72 -13.01 3.49
N LYS A 67 -8.07 -13.36 2.27
CA LYS A 67 -7.91 -14.71 1.70
C LYS A 67 -6.63 -14.88 0.88
N ASN A 68 -5.84 -13.82 0.70
CA ASN A 68 -4.58 -13.90 -0.01
C ASN A 68 -3.47 -14.38 0.92
N GLU A 69 -3.12 -15.66 0.82
CA GLU A 69 -2.17 -16.32 1.72
C GLU A 69 -0.81 -15.60 1.79
N LYS A 70 -0.30 -15.08 0.67
CA LYS A 70 0.99 -14.38 0.63
C LYS A 70 0.94 -13.09 1.42
N ILE A 71 -0.11 -12.29 1.24
CA ILE A 71 -0.30 -11.01 1.93
C ILE A 71 -0.56 -11.26 3.41
N VAL A 72 -1.37 -12.27 3.76
CA VAL A 72 -1.65 -12.64 5.15
C VAL A 72 -0.38 -13.10 5.86
N THR A 73 0.45 -13.93 5.21
CA THR A 73 1.73 -14.37 5.77
C THR A 73 2.64 -13.17 6.04
N TRP A 74 2.79 -12.29 5.07
CA TRP A 74 3.55 -11.06 5.21
C TRP A 74 3.02 -10.20 6.38
N ALA A 75 1.71 -10.02 6.48
CA ALA A 75 1.08 -9.22 7.54
C ALA A 75 1.29 -9.83 8.95
N LYS A 76 1.30 -11.17 9.08
CA LYS A 76 1.62 -11.87 10.32
C LYS A 76 3.10 -11.70 10.70
N GLU A 77 4.03 -11.90 9.76
CA GLU A 77 5.46 -11.73 9.97
C GLU A 77 5.80 -10.30 10.42
N ASN A 78 5.12 -9.31 9.88
CA ASN A 78 5.28 -7.91 10.24
C ASN A 78 4.39 -7.44 11.40
N LYS A 79 3.72 -8.37 12.09
CA LYS A 79 2.91 -8.11 13.30
C LYS A 79 1.77 -7.09 13.09
N PHE A 80 1.14 -7.12 11.94
CA PHE A 80 -0.11 -6.38 11.69
C PHE A 80 -1.32 -7.13 12.22
N ILE A 81 -1.27 -8.47 12.13
CA ILE A 81 -2.33 -9.35 12.59
C ILE A 81 -1.98 -9.81 13.99
N ALA A 82 -2.83 -9.48 14.96
CA ALA A 82 -2.65 -9.84 16.35
C ALA A 82 -3.34 -11.17 16.71
N ASN A 83 -4.46 -11.49 16.05
CA ASN A 83 -5.34 -12.60 16.38
C ASN A 83 -5.70 -13.39 15.14
N GLU A 84 -6.40 -14.51 15.32
CA GLU A 84 -6.90 -15.32 14.21
C GLU A 84 -8.13 -14.68 13.52
N SER A 85 -8.89 -13.88 14.26
CA SER A 85 -10.06 -13.17 13.78
C SER A 85 -9.68 -11.77 13.29
N PHE A 86 -9.55 -11.58 11.99
CA PHE A 86 -9.15 -10.31 11.38
C PHE A 86 -9.78 -10.12 9.99
N ARG A 87 -9.74 -8.86 9.51
CA ARG A 87 -9.90 -8.51 8.10
C ARG A 87 -8.72 -7.66 7.66
N LEU A 88 -8.19 -7.98 6.48
CA LEU A 88 -7.06 -7.30 5.88
C LEU A 88 -7.49 -6.67 4.56
N PHE A 89 -7.36 -5.36 4.48
CA PHE A 89 -7.72 -4.58 3.30
C PHE A 89 -6.49 -3.97 2.64
N TYR A 90 -6.48 -4.01 1.32
CA TYR A 90 -5.53 -3.27 0.51
C TYR A 90 -6.13 -1.91 0.16
N ILE A 91 -5.37 -0.85 0.42
CA ILE A 91 -5.74 0.51 0.05
C ILE A 91 -4.99 0.82 -1.24
N PRO A 92 -5.68 1.15 -2.35
CA PRO A 92 -5.02 1.55 -3.56
C PRO A 92 -4.13 2.75 -3.27
N SER A 93 -2.81 2.54 -3.27
CA SER A 93 -1.86 3.61 -3.03
C SER A 93 -1.47 4.25 -4.34
N ILE A 94 -1.32 5.55 -4.30
CA ILE A 94 -0.85 6.31 -5.44
C ILE A 94 0.66 6.42 -5.37
N PRO A 95 1.35 6.06 -6.44
CA PRO A 95 2.80 5.90 -6.40
C PRO A 95 3.58 7.19 -6.16
N ASP A 96 3.00 8.36 -6.38
CA ASP A 96 3.70 9.64 -6.27
C ASP A 96 2.97 10.60 -5.33
N ILE A 97 3.18 10.41 -4.02
CA ILE A 97 2.83 11.44 -3.06
C ILE A 97 3.98 12.47 -3.07
N GLU A 98 3.83 13.55 -3.84
CA GLU A 98 4.83 14.63 -3.88
C GLU A 98 5.02 15.29 -2.52
N ASP A 99 3.94 15.43 -1.73
CA ASP A 99 3.98 15.99 -0.38
C ASP A 99 3.57 14.94 0.65
N ARG A 100 4.59 14.35 1.28
CA ARG A 100 4.44 13.28 2.29
C ARG A 100 4.21 13.79 3.71
N ASN A 101 3.92 15.07 3.84
CA ASN A 101 3.65 15.69 5.14
C ASN A 101 2.16 15.96 5.31
N ASN A 102 1.70 15.87 6.55
CA ASN A 102 0.34 16.22 6.94
C ASN A 102 -0.73 15.46 6.13
N ILE A 103 -0.55 14.15 5.98
CA ILE A 103 -1.51 13.28 5.30
C ILE A 103 -2.66 12.99 6.26
N ASN A 104 -3.87 13.28 5.84
CA ASN A 104 -5.08 12.89 6.57
C ASN A 104 -5.87 11.88 5.72
N ILE A 105 -6.14 10.72 6.31
CA ILE A 105 -6.93 9.66 5.67
C ILE A 105 -8.19 9.44 6.49
N TYR A 106 -9.33 9.64 5.88
CA TYR A 106 -10.61 9.27 6.45
C TYR A 106 -10.93 7.83 6.12
N PHE A 107 -11.37 7.08 7.12
CA PHE A 107 -11.81 5.69 6.98
C PHE A 107 -13.26 5.55 7.43
N GLN A 108 -13.97 4.68 6.72
CA GLN A 108 -15.32 4.27 7.03
C GLN A 108 -15.40 2.74 6.93
N ALA A 109 -15.70 2.06 8.02
CA ALA A 109 -15.94 0.63 8.05
C ALA A 109 -17.44 0.35 8.27
N LYS A 110 -18.02 -0.43 7.36
CA LYS A 110 -19.44 -0.74 7.36
C LYS A 110 -19.67 -2.23 7.59
N THR A 111 -20.40 -2.56 8.62
CA THR A 111 -20.98 -3.88 8.83
C THR A 111 -22.48 -3.88 8.42
N ASN A 112 -23.16 -5.01 8.58
CA ASN A 112 -24.61 -5.08 8.30
C ASN A 112 -25.43 -4.09 9.15
N ASP A 113 -25.01 -3.85 10.40
CA ASP A 113 -25.79 -3.13 11.38
C ASP A 113 -25.16 -1.80 11.83
N GLU A 114 -23.87 -1.58 11.54
CA GLU A 114 -23.12 -0.47 12.12
C GLU A 114 -22.20 0.21 11.11
N LEU A 115 -22.02 1.50 11.33
CA LEU A 115 -21.09 2.35 10.60
C LEU A 115 -20.05 2.90 11.56
N TYR A 116 -18.77 2.56 11.33
CA TYR A 116 -17.64 3.05 12.09
C TYR A 116 -16.86 4.05 11.24
N GLU A 117 -16.44 5.14 11.82
CA GLU A 117 -15.73 6.20 11.14
C GLU A 117 -14.51 6.66 11.93
N GLY A 118 -13.48 7.10 11.25
CA GLY A 118 -12.28 7.63 11.88
C GLY A 118 -11.32 8.29 10.91
N ASN A 119 -10.39 9.03 11.47
CA ASN A 119 -9.34 9.70 10.71
C ASN A 119 -7.98 9.24 11.22
N LEU A 120 -7.06 9.06 10.30
CA LEU A 120 -5.65 8.88 10.57
C LEU A 120 -4.90 10.12 10.08
N PHE A 121 -4.16 10.75 10.99
CA PHE A 121 -3.30 11.86 10.65
C PHE A 121 -1.84 11.42 10.71
N ILE A 122 -1.16 11.50 9.58
CA ILE A 122 0.26 11.16 9.44
C ILE A 122 1.02 12.47 9.25
N LYS A 123 1.84 12.84 10.24
CA LYS A 123 2.59 14.09 10.22
C LYS A 123 3.65 14.09 9.11
N SER A 124 4.37 12.99 8.95
CA SER A 124 5.38 12.82 7.91
C SER A 124 5.64 11.36 7.65
N LEU A 125 5.69 10.97 6.38
CA LEU A 125 6.24 9.69 5.92
C LEU A 125 7.68 9.94 5.51
N GLN A 126 8.64 9.59 6.38
CA GLN A 126 10.07 9.76 6.09
C GLN A 126 10.61 8.55 5.33
N GLU A 127 11.41 8.84 4.30
CA GLU A 127 12.16 7.85 3.54
C GLU A 127 13.63 7.91 3.95
N ASP A 128 14.02 7.13 4.95
CA ASP A 128 15.43 7.08 5.36
C ASP A 128 16.18 5.83 4.86
N SER A 129 15.47 4.90 4.17
CA SER A 129 16.06 3.64 3.73
C SER A 129 15.42 3.10 2.45
N ASN A 130 16.07 2.10 1.82
CA ASN A 130 15.56 1.40 0.63
C ASN A 130 14.31 0.57 0.91
N CYS A 131 13.94 0.37 2.17
CA CYS A 131 12.72 -0.28 2.62
C CYS A 131 12.24 0.39 3.90
N TYR A 132 11.00 0.80 3.95
CA TYR A 132 10.39 1.43 5.11
C TYR A 132 9.03 0.81 5.40
N LEU A 133 8.82 0.46 6.66
CA LEU A 133 7.55 -0.04 7.16
C LEU A 133 7.01 0.90 8.23
N PHE A 134 5.90 1.55 7.93
CA PHE A 134 5.18 2.42 8.86
C PHE A 134 3.96 1.70 9.40
N LYS A 135 3.70 1.83 10.70
CA LYS A 135 2.52 1.29 11.37
C LYS A 135 1.92 2.34 12.28
N GLU A 136 0.62 2.49 12.20
CA GLU A 136 -0.11 3.39 13.08
C GLU A 136 -1.42 2.75 13.53
N PRO A 137 -1.70 2.73 14.85
CA PRO A 137 -3.00 2.28 15.34
C PRO A 137 -4.08 3.30 14.95
N VAL A 138 -5.23 2.79 14.57
CA VAL A 138 -6.40 3.58 14.19
C VAL A 138 -7.60 3.05 14.94
N THR A 139 -8.36 3.92 15.57
CA THR A 139 -9.64 3.57 16.19
C THR A 139 -10.78 4.20 15.42
N LEU A 140 -11.65 3.37 14.86
CA LEU A 140 -12.90 3.80 14.25
C LEU A 140 -14.01 3.73 15.31
N LYS A 141 -15.00 4.62 15.20
CA LYS A 141 -16.09 4.70 16.19
C LYS A 141 -17.45 4.86 15.50
N THR A 142 -18.47 4.26 16.10
CA THR A 142 -19.85 4.58 15.76
C THR A 142 -20.31 5.87 16.46
N GLU A 143 -21.47 6.39 16.09
CA GLU A 143 -22.12 7.50 16.78
C GLU A 143 -22.33 7.21 18.29
N ASP A 144 -22.62 5.94 18.64
CA ASP A 144 -22.79 5.47 20.03
C ASP A 144 -21.47 5.17 20.74
N ASN A 145 -20.31 5.58 20.17
CA ASN A 145 -18.98 5.34 20.72
C ASN A 145 -18.54 3.87 20.82
N LYS A 146 -19.16 2.94 20.13
CA LYS A 146 -18.57 1.61 19.94
C LYS A 146 -17.28 1.74 19.15
N LYS A 147 -16.25 0.97 19.50
CA LYS A 147 -14.92 1.08 18.92
C LYS A 147 -14.60 -0.13 18.06
N LEU A 148 -13.86 0.12 17.00
CA LEU A 148 -13.25 -0.87 16.15
C LEU A 148 -11.78 -0.52 15.99
N ASP A 149 -10.90 -1.35 16.58
CA ASP A 149 -9.47 -1.10 16.55
C ASP A 149 -8.83 -1.71 15.30
N ALA A 150 -7.99 -0.94 14.69
CA ALA A 150 -7.33 -1.27 13.44
C ALA A 150 -5.87 -0.83 13.44
N ILE A 151 -5.10 -1.35 12.49
CA ILE A 151 -3.71 -0.95 12.22
C ILE A 151 -3.61 -0.55 10.77
N PHE A 152 -3.20 0.67 10.52
CA PHE A 152 -2.80 1.14 9.21
C PHE A 152 -1.34 0.80 8.98
N GLY A 153 -1.01 0.26 7.82
CA GLY A 153 0.34 -0.07 7.42
C GLY A 153 0.69 0.51 6.06
N TYR A 154 1.89 1.03 5.96
CA TYR A 154 2.44 1.52 4.72
C TYR A 154 3.82 0.93 4.53
N GLU A 155 4.06 0.31 3.37
CA GLU A 155 5.33 -0.28 3.00
C GLU A 155 5.86 0.37 1.73
N PHE A 156 7.10 0.75 1.77
CA PHE A 156 7.82 1.37 0.67
C PHE A 156 9.04 0.54 0.31
N TRP A 157 9.17 0.22 -0.96
CA TRP A 157 10.31 -0.49 -1.52
C TRP A 157 10.92 0.32 -2.65
N ARG A 158 12.22 0.57 -2.56
CA ARG A 158 12.99 1.18 -3.64
C ARG A 158 13.98 0.16 -4.18
N THR A 159 13.77 -0.29 -5.41
CA THR A 159 14.75 -1.10 -6.13
C THR A 159 15.64 -0.17 -6.93
N ILE A 160 16.93 -0.19 -6.64
CA ILE A 160 17.96 0.57 -7.35
C ILE A 160 18.37 -0.23 -8.59
#